data_cd02e0bdd4d983170d0efc3049e7d65b
#
_entry.id   cd02e0bdd4d983170d0efc3049e7d65b
#
_cell.length_a   1.000
_cell.length_b   1.000
_cell.length_c   1.000
_cell.angle_alpha   90.00
_cell.angle_beta   90.00
_cell.angle_gamma   90.00
#
_symmetry.space_group_name_H-M   'P 1'
#
loop_
_entity.id
_entity.type
_entity.pdbx_description
1 polymer ?
#
loop_
_entity_poly.entity_id
_entity_poly.type
_entity_poly.pdbx_seq_one_letter_code
_entity_poly.pdbx_strand_id
1 'polypeptide(L)'
;MDNLTHSLVGAVMGQAGLKKTTGLAMPALIIGANLPDVDAACFFWLHGTEHLAFRRGITHGPPALVLLPLILAGLLWGWDRWQTKRGTRPEGRLPVRFGWLYAMAFVGCLSHPFFDWLNVYGIRLLEPFSSQWFYGDTLFIIDPWLWAMLIAAVWVSRRREKVGGAKWARPAQVGIAVGLAYIGLNWAISARASEEANRAAQRTKFEFLEHGHAVIASPVPLQFWKRQTIYSSYTQRYRLGDWSAFGGLASEALTPGQPCNWKLEYFEGKLGSQADAFLFWSRAPFLTRAADGSVVLRDARFTDPRVEDRFSLALPDVKCEPLPPSSP
;
A
#
# COMPACT_ATOMS: atom_id res chain seq x y z
N MET A 1 -1.78 1.65 2.17
CA MET A 1 -1.14 2.29 3.35
C MET A 1 -1.69 1.64 4.61
N ASP A 2 -1.30 2.11 5.80
CA ASP A 2 -1.85 1.69 7.08
C ASP A 2 -3.14 2.45 7.42
N ASN A 3 -3.97 1.90 8.32
CA ASN A 3 -5.26 2.47 8.69
C ASN A 3 -5.16 3.85 9.38
N LEU A 4 -4.02 4.17 10.01
CA LEU A 4 -3.83 5.49 10.61
C LEU A 4 -3.66 6.54 9.51
N THR A 5 -2.89 6.24 8.45
CA THR A 5 -2.77 7.12 7.28
C THR A 5 -4.13 7.41 6.68
N HIS A 6 -4.95 6.37 6.40
CA HIS A 6 -6.28 6.55 5.82
C HIS A 6 -7.20 7.38 6.73
N SER A 7 -7.17 7.12 8.04
CA SER A 7 -7.95 7.90 9.03
C SER A 7 -7.53 9.37 9.08
N LEU A 8 -6.21 9.65 9.04
CA LEU A 8 -5.68 11.01 9.04
C LEU A 8 -6.03 11.75 7.74
N VAL A 9 -6.02 11.07 6.61
CA VAL A 9 -6.46 11.62 5.31
C VAL A 9 -7.94 12.01 5.39
N GLY A 10 -8.81 11.14 5.88
CA GLY A 10 -10.23 11.47 6.10
C GLY A 10 -10.42 12.65 7.05
N ALA A 11 -9.65 12.69 8.15
CA ALA A 11 -9.72 13.76 9.14
C ALA A 11 -9.22 15.11 8.59
N VAL A 12 -8.12 15.14 7.82
CA VAL A 12 -7.59 16.38 7.26
C VAL A 12 -8.52 16.93 6.17
N MET A 13 -9.12 16.09 5.34
CA MET A 13 -10.15 16.51 4.37
C MET A 13 -11.36 17.14 5.09
N GLY A 14 -11.84 16.51 6.17
CA GLY A 14 -12.90 17.06 7.00
C GLY A 14 -12.51 18.42 7.60
N GLN A 15 -11.31 18.55 8.16
CA GLN A 15 -10.78 19.79 8.72
C GLN A 15 -10.45 20.85 7.66
N ALA A 16 -10.23 20.47 6.41
CA ALA A 16 -10.08 21.43 5.30
C ALA A 16 -11.36 22.15 4.90
N GLY A 17 -12.51 21.78 5.52
CA GLY A 17 -13.81 22.44 5.34
C GLY A 17 -14.95 21.48 5.02
N LEU A 18 -14.68 20.26 4.53
CA LEU A 18 -15.72 19.34 4.06
C LEU A 18 -16.69 18.90 5.16
N LYS A 19 -16.30 18.93 6.44
CA LYS A 19 -17.20 18.61 7.56
C LYS A 19 -18.38 19.56 7.72
N LYS A 20 -18.35 20.74 7.06
CA LYS A 20 -19.46 21.72 7.07
C LYS A 20 -20.54 21.45 6.01
N THR A 21 -20.35 20.49 5.12
CA THR A 21 -21.30 20.22 4.03
C THR A 21 -22.60 19.57 4.52
N THR A 22 -22.50 18.68 5.51
CA THR A 22 -23.66 17.97 6.07
C THR A 22 -23.34 17.45 7.48
N GLY A 23 -24.36 17.16 8.27
CA GLY A 23 -24.18 16.42 9.51
C GLY A 23 -23.53 15.05 9.23
N LEU A 24 -22.68 14.59 10.14
CA LEU A 24 -21.90 13.33 10.03
C LEU A 24 -20.90 13.28 8.87
N ALA A 25 -20.56 14.40 8.22
CA ALA A 25 -19.56 14.43 7.15
C ALA A 25 -18.17 13.99 7.63
N MET A 26 -17.76 14.35 8.85
CA MET A 26 -16.47 13.92 9.40
C MET A 26 -16.38 12.39 9.60
N PRO A 27 -17.34 11.73 10.28
CA PRO A 27 -17.41 10.27 10.32
C PRO A 27 -17.45 9.63 8.93
N ALA A 28 -18.22 10.18 7.98
CA ALA A 28 -18.31 9.65 6.63
C ALA A 28 -16.96 9.65 5.90
N LEU A 29 -16.16 10.73 6.04
CA LEU A 29 -14.82 10.84 5.46
C LEU A 29 -13.82 9.85 6.11
N ILE A 30 -13.80 9.78 7.45
CA ILE A 30 -12.83 8.93 8.16
C ILE A 30 -13.15 7.45 7.99
N ILE A 31 -14.42 7.05 8.17
CA ILE A 31 -14.83 5.65 8.01
C ILE A 31 -14.72 5.27 6.53
N GLY A 32 -15.18 6.15 5.63
CA GLY A 32 -15.05 5.93 4.18
C GLY A 32 -13.62 5.67 3.75
N ALA A 33 -12.65 6.44 4.28
CA ALA A 33 -11.23 6.25 3.98
C ALA A 33 -10.62 4.92 4.46
N ASN A 34 -11.30 4.19 5.36
CA ASN A 34 -10.87 2.86 5.82
C ASN A 34 -11.77 1.73 5.29
N LEU A 35 -12.87 2.07 4.60
CA LEU A 35 -13.91 1.12 4.28
C LEU A 35 -13.47 0.00 3.33
N PRO A 36 -12.62 0.22 2.31
CA PRO A 36 -12.14 -0.86 1.45
C PRO A 36 -11.37 -1.95 2.19
N ASP A 37 -10.70 -1.64 3.30
CA ASP A 37 -9.99 -2.62 4.14
C ASP A 37 -10.92 -3.57 4.93
N VAL A 38 -12.24 -3.57 4.67
CA VAL A 38 -13.15 -4.62 5.18
C VAL A 38 -12.75 -6.02 4.68
N ASP A 39 -11.94 -6.10 3.62
CA ASP A 39 -11.34 -7.33 3.13
C ASP A 39 -10.39 -7.99 4.14
N ALA A 40 -9.89 -7.25 5.14
CA ALA A 40 -9.13 -7.82 6.26
C ALA A 40 -9.93 -8.87 7.06
N ALA A 41 -11.26 -8.90 6.93
CA ALA A 41 -12.08 -9.97 7.46
C ALA A 41 -11.67 -11.36 6.93
N CYS A 42 -10.97 -11.42 5.78
CA CYS A 42 -10.46 -12.68 5.21
C CYS A 42 -9.54 -13.46 6.17
N PHE A 43 -8.88 -12.78 7.11
CA PHE A 43 -8.05 -13.43 8.12
C PHE A 43 -8.82 -14.39 9.06
N PHE A 44 -10.15 -14.32 9.08
CA PHE A 44 -10.97 -15.27 9.82
C PHE A 44 -11.12 -16.64 9.13
N TRP A 45 -10.84 -16.75 7.83
CA TRP A 45 -11.04 -17.99 7.05
C TRP A 45 -9.90 -18.34 6.09
N LEU A 46 -9.00 -17.41 5.77
CA LEU A 46 -7.80 -17.68 4.97
C LEU A 46 -6.58 -17.89 5.86
N HIS A 47 -5.71 -18.81 5.45
CA HIS A 47 -4.55 -19.22 6.23
C HIS A 47 -3.22 -18.87 5.52
N GLY A 48 -2.19 -18.63 6.32
CA GLY A 48 -0.85 -18.35 5.80
C GLY A 48 -0.85 -17.20 4.80
N THR A 49 -0.32 -17.44 3.59
CA THR A 49 -0.18 -16.43 2.52
C THR A 49 -1.40 -16.29 1.61
N GLU A 50 -2.47 -17.06 1.79
CA GLU A 50 -3.68 -16.99 0.94
C GLU A 50 -4.30 -15.59 0.92
N HIS A 51 -4.22 -14.84 2.03
CA HIS A 51 -4.72 -13.48 2.13
C HIS A 51 -4.04 -12.52 1.13
N LEU A 52 -2.81 -12.80 0.66
CA LEU A 52 -2.10 -11.96 -0.30
C LEU A 52 -2.84 -11.87 -1.64
N ALA A 53 -3.43 -12.99 -2.09
CA ALA A 53 -4.23 -13.00 -3.32
C ALA A 53 -5.63 -12.41 -3.14
N PHE A 54 -6.17 -12.40 -1.92
CA PHE A 54 -7.52 -11.90 -1.67
C PHE A 54 -7.56 -10.39 -1.43
N ARG A 55 -6.66 -9.89 -0.59
CA ARG A 55 -6.63 -8.48 -0.17
C ARG A 55 -6.35 -7.52 -1.32
N ARG A 56 -6.82 -6.29 -1.16
CA ARG A 56 -6.69 -5.18 -2.13
C ARG A 56 -7.23 -5.52 -3.52
N GLY A 57 -8.24 -6.41 -3.57
CA GLY A 57 -8.93 -6.82 -4.78
C GLY A 57 -10.31 -6.16 -4.91
N ILE A 58 -11.36 -6.99 -4.90
CA ILE A 58 -12.74 -6.60 -5.21
C ILE A 58 -13.27 -5.42 -4.37
N THR A 59 -12.86 -5.29 -3.11
CA THR A 59 -13.26 -4.18 -2.23
C THR A 59 -12.63 -2.84 -2.62
N HIS A 60 -11.58 -2.87 -3.44
CA HIS A 60 -10.86 -1.72 -3.95
C HIS A 60 -11.18 -1.41 -5.42
N GLY A 61 -11.96 -2.29 -6.06
CA GLY A 61 -12.38 -2.16 -7.45
C GLY A 61 -13.59 -1.23 -7.64
N PRO A 62 -13.91 -0.84 -8.90
CA PRO A 62 -14.92 0.17 -9.19
C PRO A 62 -16.30 -0.11 -8.61
N PRO A 63 -16.86 -1.34 -8.63
CA PRO A 63 -18.17 -1.59 -8.03
C PRO A 63 -18.20 -1.33 -6.53
N ALA A 64 -17.16 -1.77 -5.79
CA ALA A 64 -17.09 -1.58 -4.35
C ALA A 64 -16.91 -0.10 -3.98
N LEU A 65 -16.14 0.67 -4.77
CA LEU A 65 -15.97 2.10 -4.56
C LEU A 65 -17.27 2.91 -4.73
N VAL A 66 -18.29 2.36 -5.35
CA VAL A 66 -19.63 2.96 -5.43
C VAL A 66 -20.54 2.42 -4.32
N LEU A 67 -20.54 1.11 -4.10
CA LEU A 67 -21.47 0.46 -3.19
C LEU A 67 -21.11 0.64 -1.72
N LEU A 68 -19.84 0.52 -1.35
CA LEU A 68 -19.40 0.66 0.03
C LEU A 68 -19.74 2.05 0.62
N PRO A 69 -19.44 3.18 -0.05
CA PRO A 69 -19.85 4.50 0.47
C PRO A 69 -21.37 4.69 0.48
N LEU A 70 -22.13 4.02 -0.41
CA LEU A 70 -23.59 4.06 -0.39
C LEU A 70 -24.14 3.37 0.87
N ILE A 71 -23.61 2.20 1.20
CA ILE A 71 -23.95 1.46 2.43
C ILE A 71 -23.60 2.31 3.65
N LEU A 72 -22.39 2.89 3.70
CA LEU A 72 -21.97 3.76 4.81
C LEU A 72 -22.88 4.97 4.97
N ALA A 73 -23.21 5.65 3.88
CA ALA A 73 -24.13 6.79 3.90
C ALA A 73 -25.52 6.39 4.43
N GLY A 74 -26.02 5.23 3.98
CA GLY A 74 -27.29 4.66 4.48
C GLY A 74 -27.27 4.38 5.99
N LEU A 75 -26.20 3.76 6.49
CA LEU A 75 -26.03 3.46 7.91
C LEU A 75 -25.94 4.74 8.76
N LEU A 76 -25.14 5.72 8.34
CA LEU A 76 -24.99 7.00 9.05
C LEU A 76 -26.29 7.84 9.02
N TRP A 77 -27.00 7.83 7.90
CA TRP A 77 -28.29 8.49 7.77
C TRP A 77 -29.37 7.81 8.66
N GLY A 78 -29.42 6.48 8.64
CA GLY A 78 -30.29 5.70 9.51
C GLY A 78 -30.00 5.93 11.00
N TRP A 79 -28.71 6.03 11.34
CA TRP A 79 -28.24 6.36 12.69
C TRP A 79 -28.75 7.75 13.15
N ASP A 80 -28.60 8.79 12.31
CA ASP A 80 -29.09 10.15 12.63
C ASP A 80 -30.62 10.15 12.81
N ARG A 81 -31.37 9.43 11.97
CA ARG A 81 -32.82 9.26 12.10
C ARG A 81 -33.23 8.54 13.38
N TRP A 82 -32.50 7.48 13.71
CA TRP A 82 -32.74 6.73 14.96
C TRP A 82 -32.48 7.59 16.18
N GLN A 83 -31.38 8.36 16.22
CA GLN A 83 -31.10 9.32 17.31
C GLN A 83 -32.19 10.41 17.42
N THR A 84 -32.66 10.90 16.28
CA THR A 84 -33.76 11.92 16.26
C THR A 84 -35.04 11.36 16.87
N LYS A 85 -35.44 10.12 16.50
CA LYS A 85 -36.62 9.45 17.05
C LYS A 85 -36.51 9.21 18.57
N ARG A 86 -35.31 8.98 19.09
CA ARG A 86 -35.05 8.75 20.51
C ARG A 86 -34.77 10.02 21.32
N GLY A 87 -34.77 11.19 20.68
CA GLY A 87 -34.41 12.44 21.34
C GLY A 87 -32.95 12.55 21.79
N THR A 88 -32.06 11.67 21.27
CA THR A 88 -30.65 11.64 21.65
C THR A 88 -29.74 12.27 20.60
N ARG A 89 -30.30 12.91 19.59
CA ARG A 89 -29.53 13.62 18.57
C ARG A 89 -28.80 14.81 19.20
N PRO A 90 -27.45 14.92 19.05
CA PRO A 90 -26.70 16.03 19.63
C PRO A 90 -27.19 17.39 19.14
N GLU A 91 -27.35 18.31 20.08
CA GLU A 91 -27.66 19.72 19.79
C GLU A 91 -26.55 20.33 18.91
N GLY A 92 -26.95 21.21 17.98
CA GLY A 92 -26.02 21.87 17.07
C GLY A 92 -25.47 21.00 15.91
N ARG A 93 -25.81 19.71 15.82
CA ARG A 93 -25.48 18.92 14.63
C ARG A 93 -26.22 19.47 13.42
N LEU A 94 -25.44 19.73 12.33
CA LEU A 94 -26.02 20.14 11.04
C LEU A 94 -27.06 19.12 10.54
N PRO A 95 -28.04 19.55 9.74
CA PRO A 95 -28.94 18.63 9.05
C PRO A 95 -28.19 17.64 8.22
N VAL A 96 -28.58 16.36 8.28
CA VAL A 96 -27.97 15.31 7.47
C VAL A 96 -28.67 15.27 6.11
N ARG A 97 -27.91 15.62 5.05
CA ARG A 97 -28.35 15.59 3.66
C ARG A 97 -27.75 14.35 3.02
N PHE A 98 -28.59 13.36 2.64
CA PHE A 98 -28.10 12.05 2.16
C PHE A 98 -27.13 12.16 0.99
N GLY A 99 -27.42 12.96 -0.05
CA GLY A 99 -26.54 13.12 -1.21
C GLY A 99 -25.15 13.66 -0.84
N TRP A 100 -25.07 14.64 0.06
CA TRP A 100 -23.79 15.15 0.57
C TRP A 100 -23.10 14.13 1.48
N LEU A 101 -23.85 13.37 2.26
CA LEU A 101 -23.29 12.32 3.11
C LEU A 101 -22.65 11.22 2.26
N TYR A 102 -23.36 10.80 1.20
CA TYR A 102 -22.80 9.87 0.21
C TYR A 102 -21.56 10.44 -0.46
N ALA A 103 -21.57 11.70 -0.91
CA ALA A 103 -20.42 12.34 -1.52
C ALA A 103 -19.20 12.35 -0.58
N MET A 104 -19.37 12.61 0.72
CA MET A 104 -18.28 12.58 1.70
C MET A 104 -17.77 11.16 1.95
N ALA A 105 -18.66 10.19 2.06
CA ALA A 105 -18.29 8.77 2.16
C ALA A 105 -17.54 8.31 0.91
N PHE A 106 -17.98 8.70 -0.29
CA PHE A 106 -17.35 8.39 -1.56
C PHE A 106 -15.95 9.00 -1.69
N VAL A 107 -15.78 10.28 -1.35
CA VAL A 107 -14.47 10.96 -1.37
C VAL A 107 -13.50 10.29 -0.38
N GLY A 108 -13.99 9.97 0.82
CA GLY A 108 -13.22 9.17 1.77
C GLY A 108 -12.81 7.83 1.18
N CYS A 109 -13.76 7.05 0.66
CA CYS A 109 -13.53 5.74 0.08
C CYS A 109 -12.58 5.79 -1.12
N LEU A 110 -12.71 6.79 -2.00
CA LEU A 110 -11.83 6.95 -3.17
C LEU A 110 -10.40 7.32 -2.79
N SER A 111 -10.19 8.00 -1.66
CA SER A 111 -8.83 8.29 -1.18
C SER A 111 -8.06 7.03 -0.80
N HIS A 112 -8.73 5.96 -0.38
CA HIS A 112 -8.10 4.72 0.07
C HIS A 112 -7.27 4.04 -1.03
N PRO A 113 -7.84 3.62 -2.20
CA PRO A 113 -7.07 2.98 -3.25
C PRO A 113 -6.00 3.89 -3.84
N PHE A 114 -6.17 5.22 -3.82
CA PHE A 114 -5.12 6.14 -4.20
C PHE A 114 -3.89 6.02 -3.30
N PHE A 115 -4.06 6.06 -1.98
CA PHE A 115 -2.95 5.90 -1.05
C PHE A 115 -2.36 4.49 -1.06
N ASP A 116 -3.18 3.47 -1.28
CA ASP A 116 -2.72 2.09 -1.40
C ASP A 116 -1.92 1.82 -2.67
N TRP A 117 -2.28 2.49 -3.76
CA TRP A 117 -1.49 2.46 -4.99
C TRP A 117 -0.08 3.03 -4.80
N LEU A 118 0.11 4.04 -3.95
CA LEU A 118 1.41 4.70 -3.76
C LEU A 118 2.48 3.81 -3.12
N ASN A 119 2.14 2.66 -2.57
CA ASN A 119 3.11 1.78 -1.92
C ASN A 119 3.56 0.59 -2.80
N VAL A 120 4.57 -0.15 -2.31
CA VAL A 120 5.18 -1.29 -3.02
C VAL A 120 4.38 -2.59 -2.92
N TYR A 121 3.39 -2.65 -2.03
CA TYR A 121 2.56 -3.86 -1.87
C TYR A 121 1.69 -4.11 -3.10
N GLY A 122 1.21 -3.03 -3.72
CA GLY A 122 0.34 -3.07 -4.88
C GLY A 122 -1.16 -3.12 -4.54
N ILE A 123 -1.98 -2.94 -5.57
CA ILE A 123 -3.44 -2.92 -5.50
C ILE A 123 -4.03 -3.35 -6.84
N ARG A 124 -5.18 -4.04 -6.82
CA ARG A 124 -5.94 -4.44 -8.02
C ARG A 124 -7.12 -3.49 -8.24
N LEU A 125 -6.85 -2.38 -8.93
CA LEU A 125 -7.81 -1.29 -9.13
C LEU A 125 -8.98 -1.64 -10.05
N LEU A 126 -8.86 -2.67 -10.88
CA LEU A 126 -9.83 -3.01 -11.92
C LEU A 126 -10.67 -4.25 -11.59
N GLU A 127 -10.56 -4.81 -10.40
CA GLU A 127 -11.41 -5.93 -9.98
C GLU A 127 -12.90 -5.53 -9.98
N PRO A 128 -13.81 -6.42 -10.43
CA PRO A 128 -13.61 -7.80 -10.87
C PRO A 128 -13.31 -7.94 -12.39
N PHE A 129 -13.08 -6.86 -13.12
CA PHE A 129 -12.91 -6.88 -14.58
C PHE A 129 -11.50 -7.31 -15.00
N SER A 130 -10.52 -7.07 -14.16
CA SER A 130 -9.11 -7.46 -14.35
C SER A 130 -8.44 -7.63 -13.02
N SER A 131 -7.66 -8.70 -12.85
CA SER A 131 -6.83 -8.96 -11.66
C SER A 131 -5.44 -8.34 -11.76
N GLN A 132 -5.21 -7.42 -12.68
CA GLN A 132 -3.94 -6.73 -12.85
C GLN A 132 -3.57 -5.94 -11.58
N TRP A 133 -2.32 -6.09 -11.15
CA TRP A 133 -1.73 -5.33 -10.05
C TRP A 133 -1.16 -4.00 -10.53
N PHE A 134 -1.39 -2.95 -9.74
CA PHE A 134 -0.87 -1.60 -9.92
C PHE A 134 0.01 -1.21 -8.74
N TYR A 135 1.16 -0.59 -9.02
CA TYR A 135 2.16 -0.22 -8.03
C TYR A 135 2.64 1.21 -8.28
N GLY A 136 2.73 2.01 -7.23
CA GLY A 136 3.23 3.37 -7.32
C GLY A 136 4.68 3.52 -6.84
N ASP A 137 5.15 2.59 -6.00
CA ASP A 137 6.52 2.55 -5.47
C ASP A 137 7.03 3.91 -4.93
N THR A 138 6.09 4.72 -4.39
CA THR A 138 6.35 6.11 -4.01
C THR A 138 6.57 6.26 -2.51
N LEU A 139 5.69 5.69 -1.69
CA LEU A 139 5.72 5.79 -0.24
C LEU A 139 5.89 4.41 0.40
N PHE A 140 6.55 4.36 1.55
CA PHE A 140 6.53 3.15 2.37
C PHE A 140 5.14 2.96 2.99
N ILE A 141 4.74 1.71 3.28
CA ILE A 141 3.39 1.36 3.80
C ILE A 141 3.06 2.17 5.06
N ILE A 142 4.04 2.35 5.95
CA ILE A 142 3.96 3.16 7.17
C ILE A 142 4.92 4.33 6.99
N ASP A 143 4.39 5.54 6.77
CA ASP A 143 5.21 6.75 6.55
C ASP A 143 5.04 7.75 7.70
N PRO A 144 5.97 7.78 8.68
CA PRO A 144 5.88 8.68 9.83
C PRO A 144 6.00 10.16 9.48
N TRP A 145 6.63 10.52 8.36
CA TRP A 145 6.71 11.90 7.91
C TRP A 145 5.35 12.40 7.45
N LEU A 146 4.64 11.57 6.68
CA LEU A 146 3.26 11.86 6.28
C LEU A 146 2.35 11.94 7.51
N TRP A 147 2.48 11.02 8.47
CA TRP A 147 1.73 11.09 9.73
C TRP A 147 1.97 12.39 10.47
N ALA A 148 3.23 12.79 10.68
CA ALA A 148 3.57 14.02 11.37
C ALA A 148 2.94 15.25 10.72
N MET A 149 2.99 15.35 9.37
CA MET A 149 2.38 16.44 8.62
C MET A 149 0.85 16.47 8.79
N LEU A 150 0.18 15.32 8.62
CA LEU A 150 -1.28 15.24 8.72
C LEU A 150 -1.77 15.45 10.15
N ILE A 151 -1.10 14.88 11.16
CA ILE A 151 -1.42 15.08 12.58
C ILE A 151 -1.28 16.56 12.93
N ALA A 152 -0.16 17.21 12.57
CA ALA A 152 0.04 18.63 12.83
C ALA A 152 -1.04 19.49 12.17
N ALA A 153 -1.38 19.21 10.91
CA ALA A 153 -2.42 19.92 10.17
C ALA A 153 -3.80 19.81 10.83
N VAL A 154 -4.20 18.59 11.21
CA VAL A 154 -5.46 18.33 11.91
C VAL A 154 -5.47 18.99 13.27
N TRP A 155 -4.40 18.85 14.05
CA TRP A 155 -4.29 19.38 15.40
C TRP A 155 -4.36 20.92 15.43
N VAL A 156 -3.57 21.60 14.59
CA VAL A 156 -3.57 23.08 14.51
C VAL A 156 -4.92 23.59 14.02
N SER A 157 -5.50 22.94 13.01
CA SER A 157 -6.84 23.30 12.49
C SER A 157 -7.90 23.18 13.59
N ARG A 158 -7.95 22.06 14.32
CA ARG A 158 -8.90 21.86 15.44
C ARG A 158 -8.68 22.85 16.57
N ARG A 159 -7.42 23.15 16.92
CA ARG A 159 -7.10 24.12 17.97
C ARG A 159 -7.60 25.51 17.59
N ARG A 160 -7.37 25.96 16.34
CA ARG A 160 -7.89 27.23 15.83
C ARG A 160 -9.41 27.30 15.80
N GLU A 161 -10.05 26.20 15.43
CA GLU A 161 -11.52 26.11 15.43
C GLU A 161 -12.11 26.28 16.83
N LYS A 162 -11.53 25.59 17.84
CA LYS A 162 -12.01 25.68 19.23
C LYS A 162 -11.93 27.08 19.82
N VAL A 163 -10.99 27.89 19.37
CA VAL A 163 -10.86 29.29 19.81
C VAL A 163 -11.63 30.29 18.91
N GLY A 164 -12.49 29.78 18.02
CA GLY A 164 -13.31 30.63 17.15
C GLY A 164 -12.57 31.33 16.01
N GLY A 165 -11.37 30.84 15.64
CA GLY A 165 -10.54 31.44 14.60
C GLY A 165 -11.20 31.42 13.21
N ALA A 166 -11.36 32.58 12.56
CA ALA A 166 -12.04 32.71 11.25
C ALA A 166 -11.44 31.86 10.11
N LYS A 167 -10.15 31.57 10.17
CA LYS A 167 -9.41 30.80 9.14
C LYS A 167 -8.95 29.42 9.65
N TRP A 168 -9.78 28.79 10.49
CA TRP A 168 -9.46 27.50 11.12
C TRP A 168 -9.15 26.37 10.13
N ALA A 169 -9.72 26.34 8.93
CA ALA A 169 -9.52 25.32 7.92
C ALA A 169 -8.15 25.43 7.18
N ARG A 170 -7.55 26.62 7.17
CA ARG A 170 -6.29 26.85 6.43
C ARG A 170 -5.16 25.89 6.80
N PRO A 171 -4.87 25.57 8.06
CA PRO A 171 -3.81 24.62 8.38
C PRO A 171 -4.02 23.24 7.75
N ALA A 172 -5.26 22.75 7.71
CA ALA A 172 -5.61 21.49 7.06
C ALA A 172 -5.43 21.56 5.54
N GLN A 173 -5.84 22.67 4.92
CA GLN A 173 -5.64 22.90 3.47
C GLN A 173 -4.14 22.97 3.12
N VAL A 174 -3.34 23.66 3.91
CA VAL A 174 -1.87 23.70 3.77
C VAL A 174 -1.28 22.30 3.98
N GLY A 175 -1.77 21.55 4.98
CA GLY A 175 -1.32 20.18 5.23
C GLY A 175 -1.59 19.23 4.06
N ILE A 176 -2.74 19.37 3.38
CA ILE A 176 -3.03 18.63 2.14
C ILE A 176 -2.03 19.02 1.04
N ALA A 177 -1.79 20.31 0.82
CA ALA A 177 -0.85 20.79 -0.20
C ALA A 177 0.59 20.30 0.06
N VAL A 178 1.05 20.37 1.31
CA VAL A 178 2.37 19.87 1.74
C VAL A 178 2.45 18.35 1.58
N GLY A 179 1.40 17.62 1.96
CA GLY A 179 1.33 16.16 1.76
C GLY A 179 1.41 15.75 0.29
N LEU A 180 0.69 16.46 -0.59
CA LEU A 180 0.77 16.22 -2.04
C LEU A 180 2.16 16.57 -2.60
N ALA A 181 2.79 17.66 -2.15
CA ALA A 181 4.15 18.01 -2.52
C ALA A 181 5.16 16.94 -2.05
N TYR A 182 4.99 16.41 -0.84
CA TYR A 182 5.80 15.31 -0.31
C TYR A 182 5.63 14.02 -1.14
N ILE A 183 4.42 13.67 -1.55
CA ILE A 183 4.14 12.55 -2.45
C ILE A 183 4.85 12.77 -3.80
N GLY A 184 4.72 13.97 -4.39
CA GLY A 184 5.38 14.32 -5.64
C GLY A 184 6.91 14.24 -5.57
N LEU A 185 7.51 14.71 -4.45
CA LEU A 185 8.94 14.58 -4.19
C LEU A 185 9.37 13.10 -4.12
N ASN A 186 8.64 12.28 -3.37
CA ASN A 186 8.94 10.85 -3.26
C ASN A 186 8.78 10.12 -4.60
N TRP A 187 7.78 10.48 -5.40
CA TRP A 187 7.61 9.96 -6.75
C TRP A 187 8.82 10.30 -7.65
N ALA A 188 9.28 11.55 -7.63
CA ALA A 188 10.45 11.98 -8.39
C ALA A 188 11.73 11.24 -7.93
N ILE A 189 11.89 11.02 -6.63
CA ILE A 189 13.00 10.24 -6.06
C ILE A 189 12.93 8.78 -6.55
N SER A 190 11.76 8.14 -6.53
CA SER A 190 11.57 6.77 -7.04
C SER A 190 11.85 6.68 -8.54
N ALA A 191 11.36 7.63 -9.33
CA ALA A 191 11.60 7.67 -10.77
C ALA A 191 13.09 7.78 -11.10
N ARG A 192 13.82 8.66 -10.40
CA ARG A 192 15.26 8.80 -10.58
C ARG A 192 16.05 7.56 -10.17
N ALA A 193 15.70 6.95 -9.04
CA ALA A 193 16.32 5.70 -8.58
C ALA A 193 16.09 4.56 -9.59
N SER A 194 14.88 4.43 -10.12
CA SER A 194 14.55 3.45 -11.16
C SER A 194 15.34 3.68 -12.45
N GLU A 195 15.51 4.92 -12.87
CA GLU A 195 16.26 5.27 -14.07
C GLU A 195 17.75 4.93 -13.92
N GLU A 196 18.39 5.28 -12.79
CA GLU A 196 19.79 4.97 -12.52
C GLU A 196 20.01 3.44 -12.43
N ALA A 197 19.12 2.71 -11.75
CA ALA A 197 19.21 1.26 -11.67
C ALA A 197 18.95 0.55 -13.01
N ASN A 198 18.05 1.07 -13.85
CA ASN A 198 17.88 0.59 -15.23
C ASN A 198 19.15 0.76 -16.07
N ARG A 199 19.83 1.90 -15.95
CA ARG A 199 21.13 2.10 -16.64
C ARG A 199 22.19 1.13 -16.14
N ALA A 200 22.24 0.82 -14.84
CA ALA A 200 23.15 -0.15 -14.27
C ALA A 200 22.83 -1.57 -14.77
N ALA A 201 21.56 -1.96 -14.78
CA ALA A 201 21.07 -3.22 -15.29
C ALA A 201 21.45 -3.42 -16.77
N GLN A 202 21.25 -2.44 -17.64
CA GLN A 202 21.59 -2.52 -19.07
C GLN A 202 23.09 -2.74 -19.32
N ARG A 203 23.98 -2.18 -18.51
CA ARG A 203 25.44 -2.37 -18.62
C ARG A 203 25.85 -3.80 -18.34
N THR A 204 25.07 -4.54 -17.60
CA THR A 204 25.35 -5.93 -17.18
C THR A 204 24.65 -7.00 -18.03
N LYS A 205 24.00 -6.61 -19.15
CA LYS A 205 23.22 -7.49 -20.06
C LYS A 205 22.17 -8.35 -19.35
N PHE A 206 21.33 -7.74 -18.52
CA PHE A 206 20.27 -8.47 -17.82
C PHE A 206 19.08 -8.83 -18.72
N GLU A 207 18.55 -10.03 -18.52
CA GLU A 207 17.24 -10.43 -18.97
C GLU A 207 16.15 -9.64 -18.22
N PHE A 208 15.11 -9.20 -18.95
CA PHE A 208 13.96 -8.52 -18.34
C PHE A 208 13.22 -9.50 -17.43
N LEU A 209 12.66 -8.97 -16.32
CA LEU A 209 11.70 -9.70 -15.48
C LEU A 209 10.52 -10.13 -16.38
N GLU A 210 10.14 -11.41 -16.36
CA GLU A 210 9.07 -11.99 -17.19
C GLU A 210 7.71 -11.26 -17.05
N HIS A 211 7.51 -10.47 -16.00
CA HIS A 211 6.30 -9.70 -15.73
C HIS A 211 6.40 -8.21 -16.11
N GLY A 212 7.32 -7.83 -16.98
CA GLY A 212 7.37 -6.48 -17.59
C GLY A 212 7.90 -5.35 -16.70
N HIS A 213 8.38 -5.63 -15.47
CA HIS A 213 8.99 -4.63 -14.60
C HIS A 213 10.50 -4.86 -14.49
N ALA A 214 11.28 -4.11 -15.28
CA ALA A 214 12.74 -4.25 -15.32
C ALA A 214 13.41 -3.89 -13.98
N VAL A 215 12.88 -2.89 -13.25
CA VAL A 215 13.43 -2.42 -11.98
C VAL A 215 12.31 -2.00 -11.02
N ILE A 216 12.46 -2.33 -9.74
CA ILE A 216 11.61 -1.86 -8.65
C ILE A 216 12.46 -0.91 -7.80
N ALA A 217 11.98 0.31 -7.54
CA ALA A 217 12.60 1.26 -6.60
C ALA A 217 11.75 1.33 -5.33
N SER A 218 12.01 0.44 -4.37
CA SER A 218 11.25 0.31 -3.14
C SER A 218 11.63 1.40 -2.12
N PRO A 219 10.67 2.19 -1.58
CA PRO A 219 10.93 3.12 -0.49
C PRO A 219 11.47 2.42 0.76
N VAL A 220 12.43 3.06 1.42
CA VAL A 220 13.02 2.56 2.66
C VAL A 220 12.31 3.19 3.87
N PRO A 221 11.95 2.42 4.91
CA PRO A 221 11.31 2.95 6.11
C PRO A 221 12.09 4.13 6.70
N LEU A 222 11.38 5.21 7.10
CA LEU A 222 11.93 6.43 7.73
C LEU A 222 12.87 7.27 6.85
N GLN A 223 13.45 6.71 5.81
CA GLN A 223 14.48 7.35 4.98
C GLN A 223 13.91 7.70 3.60
N PHE A 224 13.00 8.69 3.53
CA PHE A 224 12.31 9.08 2.29
C PHE A 224 13.27 9.44 1.14
N TRP A 225 14.53 9.78 1.44
CA TRP A 225 15.58 10.07 0.46
C TRP A 225 16.32 8.83 -0.05
N LYS A 226 15.99 7.62 0.42
CA LYS A 226 16.59 6.35 0.00
C LYS A 226 15.60 5.45 -0.72
N ARG A 227 16.14 4.61 -1.59
CA ARG A 227 15.41 3.52 -2.27
C ARG A 227 16.26 2.26 -2.27
N GLN A 228 15.63 1.13 -2.04
CA GLN A 228 16.19 -0.16 -2.41
C GLN A 228 15.79 -0.44 -3.85
N THR A 229 16.76 -0.51 -4.76
CA THR A 229 16.51 -0.89 -6.15
C THR A 229 16.63 -2.41 -6.28
N ILE A 230 15.69 -3.02 -7.01
CA ILE A 230 15.60 -4.46 -7.18
C ILE A 230 15.50 -4.75 -8.66
N TYR A 231 16.39 -5.58 -9.19
CA TYR A 231 16.35 -6.02 -10.57
C TYR A 231 16.90 -7.44 -10.73
N SER A 232 16.43 -8.16 -11.75
CA SER A 232 16.78 -9.57 -11.99
C SER A 232 18.25 -9.76 -12.35
N SER A 233 18.79 -10.91 -12.03
CA SER A 233 20.11 -11.38 -12.43
C SER A 233 19.99 -12.72 -13.17
N TYR A 234 20.93 -13.06 -14.07
CA TYR A 234 20.97 -14.33 -14.80
C TYR A 234 21.01 -15.60 -13.90
N THR A 235 21.29 -15.42 -12.62
CA THR A 235 21.45 -16.53 -11.65
C THR A 235 20.19 -16.82 -10.86
N GLN A 236 18.99 -16.49 -11.35
CA GLN A 236 17.71 -16.64 -10.61
C GLN A 236 17.72 -15.93 -9.24
N ARG A 237 18.53 -14.90 -9.12
CA ARG A 237 18.63 -14.02 -7.96
C ARG A 237 18.34 -12.60 -8.38
N TYR A 238 17.90 -11.79 -7.43
CA TYR A 238 17.76 -10.36 -7.63
C TYR A 238 19.01 -9.65 -7.12
N ARG A 239 19.42 -8.59 -7.82
CA ARG A 239 20.34 -7.60 -7.28
C ARG A 239 19.54 -6.58 -6.49
N LEU A 240 20.00 -6.33 -5.28
CA LEU A 240 19.48 -5.34 -4.36
C LEU A 240 20.50 -4.20 -4.30
N GLY A 241 20.13 -3.03 -4.79
CA GLY A 241 21.00 -1.86 -4.78
C GLY A 241 20.54 -0.83 -3.75
N ASP A 242 21.45 -0.28 -2.99
CA ASP A 242 21.21 0.83 -2.08
C ASP A 242 21.38 2.15 -2.84
N TRP A 243 20.29 2.83 -3.10
CA TRP A 243 20.29 4.12 -3.78
C TRP A 243 19.89 5.27 -2.82
N SER A 244 20.53 6.42 -2.98
CA SER A 244 20.24 7.64 -2.22
C SER A 244 20.13 8.84 -3.13
N ALA A 245 19.20 9.77 -2.84
CA ALA A 245 19.05 11.04 -3.56
C ALA A 245 20.30 11.93 -3.51
N PHE A 246 21.18 11.72 -2.52
CA PHE A 246 22.40 12.51 -2.32
C PHE A 246 23.68 11.85 -2.87
N GLY A 247 23.67 10.53 -3.08
CA GLY A 247 24.85 9.77 -3.48
C GLY A 247 24.65 8.82 -4.66
N GLY A 248 23.43 8.73 -5.21
CA GLY A 248 23.12 7.77 -6.27
C GLY A 248 23.17 6.31 -5.77
N LEU A 249 23.46 5.38 -6.68
CA LEU A 249 23.60 3.95 -6.41
C LEU A 249 24.98 3.67 -5.77
N ALA A 250 24.99 3.29 -4.50
CA ALA A 250 26.21 3.17 -3.69
C ALA A 250 26.73 1.73 -3.62
N SER A 251 25.86 0.75 -3.46
CA SER A 251 26.23 -0.66 -3.29
C SER A 251 25.19 -1.58 -3.93
N GLU A 252 25.64 -2.75 -4.32
CA GLU A 252 24.77 -3.80 -4.84
C GLU A 252 25.10 -5.14 -4.18
N ALA A 253 24.06 -5.85 -3.79
CA ALA A 253 24.18 -7.21 -3.26
C ALA A 253 23.20 -8.15 -3.97
N LEU A 254 23.43 -9.43 -3.93
CA LEU A 254 22.45 -10.42 -4.36
C LEU A 254 21.46 -10.71 -3.21
N THR A 255 20.25 -11.14 -3.55
CA THR A 255 19.28 -11.62 -2.55
C THR A 255 19.93 -12.62 -1.58
N PRO A 256 19.62 -12.53 -0.27
CA PRO A 256 20.25 -13.34 0.76
C PRO A 256 19.93 -14.83 0.61
N GLY A 257 20.75 -15.67 1.24
CA GLY A 257 20.59 -17.12 1.29
C GLY A 257 21.24 -17.88 0.10
N GLN A 258 21.19 -19.20 0.17
CA GLN A 258 21.66 -20.04 -0.91
C GLN A 258 20.57 -20.13 -2.00
N PRO A 259 20.89 -19.79 -3.26
CA PRO A 259 19.90 -19.85 -4.33
C PRO A 259 19.54 -21.29 -4.66
N CYS A 260 18.27 -21.50 -4.97
CA CYS A 260 17.76 -22.73 -5.53
C CYS A 260 17.54 -22.57 -7.03
N ASN A 261 17.88 -23.59 -7.81
CA ASN A 261 17.52 -23.63 -9.22
C ASN A 261 16.01 -23.93 -9.31
N TRP A 262 15.24 -22.99 -9.85
CA TRP A 262 13.81 -23.18 -10.05
C TRP A 262 13.31 -22.36 -11.24
N LYS A 263 12.29 -22.90 -11.90
CA LYS A 263 11.51 -22.17 -12.88
C LYS A 263 10.07 -22.09 -12.38
N LEU A 264 9.50 -20.92 -12.38
CA LEU A 264 8.12 -20.65 -11.93
C LEU A 264 7.13 -21.61 -12.60
N GLU A 265 7.29 -21.83 -13.90
CA GLU A 265 6.47 -22.71 -14.75
C GLU A 265 6.36 -24.17 -14.23
N TYR A 266 7.35 -24.64 -13.46
CA TYR A 266 7.30 -25.99 -12.90
C TYR A 266 6.37 -26.13 -11.70
N PHE A 267 5.97 -25.01 -11.11
CA PHE A 267 5.29 -24.98 -9.81
C PHE A 267 3.85 -24.46 -9.89
N GLU A 268 3.44 -23.85 -11.00
CA GLU A 268 2.07 -23.35 -11.15
C GLU A 268 1.05 -24.46 -10.88
N GLY A 269 0.17 -24.23 -9.90
CA GLY A 269 -0.87 -25.15 -9.44
C GLY A 269 -0.37 -26.42 -8.73
N LYS A 270 0.93 -26.56 -8.45
CA LYS A 270 1.50 -27.77 -7.80
C LYS A 270 1.92 -27.55 -6.36
N LEU A 271 2.10 -26.30 -5.95
CA LEU A 271 2.61 -25.93 -4.62
C LEU A 271 1.50 -25.71 -3.58
N GLY A 272 0.22 -25.77 -3.98
CA GLY A 272 -0.93 -25.51 -3.14
C GLY A 272 -1.33 -24.05 -3.03
N SER A 273 -2.50 -23.80 -2.46
CA SER A 273 -3.19 -22.50 -2.44
C SER A 273 -2.35 -21.33 -1.87
N GLN A 274 -1.55 -21.60 -0.86
CA GLN A 274 -0.72 -20.57 -0.24
C GLN A 274 0.43 -20.10 -1.14
N ALA A 275 1.08 -21.03 -1.86
CA ALA A 275 2.15 -20.69 -2.79
C ALA A 275 1.61 -20.01 -4.05
N ASP A 276 0.48 -20.50 -4.58
CA ASP A 276 -0.19 -19.87 -5.72
C ASP A 276 -0.63 -18.45 -5.40
N ALA A 277 -1.18 -18.22 -4.20
CA ALA A 277 -1.55 -16.89 -3.73
C ALA A 277 -0.33 -15.97 -3.55
N PHE A 278 0.77 -16.51 -3.03
CA PHE A 278 2.02 -15.77 -2.89
C PHE A 278 2.59 -15.36 -4.25
N LEU A 279 2.67 -16.29 -5.21
CA LEU A 279 3.19 -16.05 -6.55
C LEU A 279 2.32 -15.08 -7.35
N PHE A 280 0.99 -15.17 -7.19
CA PHE A 280 0.06 -14.22 -7.79
C PHE A 280 0.27 -12.76 -7.30
N TRP A 281 0.66 -12.58 -6.04
CA TRP A 281 0.93 -11.26 -5.46
C TRP A 281 2.37 -10.78 -5.66
N SER A 282 3.36 -11.70 -5.67
CA SER A 282 4.77 -11.37 -5.66
C SER A 282 5.24 -10.77 -6.99
N ARG A 283 6.04 -9.69 -6.94
CA ARG A 283 6.69 -9.08 -8.12
C ARG A 283 8.12 -9.57 -8.33
N ALA A 284 8.74 -10.08 -7.29
CA ALA A 284 10.14 -10.47 -7.31
C ALA A 284 10.34 -11.74 -6.48
N PRO A 285 9.65 -12.86 -6.85
CA PRO A 285 9.74 -14.10 -6.10
C PRO A 285 11.08 -14.78 -6.31
N PHE A 286 11.63 -15.37 -5.25
CA PHE A 286 12.83 -16.17 -5.31
C PHE A 286 12.81 -17.27 -4.25
N LEU A 287 13.52 -18.37 -4.53
CA LEU A 287 13.68 -19.47 -3.57
C LEU A 287 15.06 -19.42 -2.92
N THR A 288 15.08 -19.68 -1.63
CA THR A 288 16.30 -19.87 -0.86
C THR A 288 16.26 -21.16 -0.05
N ARG A 289 17.43 -21.72 0.18
CA ARG A 289 17.59 -22.80 1.15
C ARG A 289 17.91 -22.20 2.52
N ALA A 290 17.10 -22.51 3.51
CA ALA A 290 17.34 -22.14 4.89
C ALA A 290 18.45 -23.01 5.52
N ALA A 291 18.93 -22.61 6.70
CA ALA A 291 20.03 -23.32 7.39
C ALA A 291 19.67 -24.76 7.79
N ASP A 292 18.40 -25.03 8.05
CA ASP A 292 17.86 -26.37 8.35
C ASP A 292 17.66 -27.25 7.10
N GLY A 293 17.95 -26.69 5.90
CA GLY A 293 17.78 -27.38 4.62
C GLY A 293 16.43 -27.23 3.98
N SER A 294 15.46 -26.60 4.64
CA SER A 294 14.14 -26.32 4.08
C SER A 294 14.23 -25.29 2.94
N VAL A 295 13.28 -25.36 2.00
CA VAL A 295 13.15 -24.37 0.93
C VAL A 295 12.12 -23.32 1.35
N VAL A 296 12.48 -22.06 1.15
CA VAL A 296 11.61 -20.92 1.49
C VAL A 296 11.40 -20.06 0.26
N LEU A 297 10.13 -19.83 -0.10
CA LEU A 297 9.71 -18.86 -1.11
C LEU A 297 9.64 -17.47 -0.46
N ARG A 298 10.30 -16.49 -1.08
CA ARG A 298 10.44 -15.11 -0.60
C ARG A 298 10.18 -14.10 -1.71
N ASP A 299 9.98 -12.84 -1.33
CA ASP A 299 9.89 -11.71 -2.27
C ASP A 299 11.03 -10.72 -1.99
N ALA A 300 11.77 -10.35 -3.03
CA ALA A 300 12.94 -9.49 -2.90
C ALA A 300 12.63 -8.06 -2.39
N ARG A 301 11.36 -7.62 -2.43
CA ARG A 301 10.90 -6.34 -1.85
C ARG A 301 10.91 -6.33 -0.32
N PHE A 302 10.92 -7.50 0.31
CA PHE A 302 10.72 -7.69 1.76
C PHE A 302 11.82 -8.56 2.38
N THR A 303 13.08 -8.23 2.09
CA THR A 303 14.25 -8.94 2.62
C THR A 303 14.75 -8.38 3.97
N ASP A 304 14.10 -7.32 4.51
CA ASP A 304 14.44 -6.79 5.84
C ASP A 304 14.05 -7.82 6.91
N PRO A 305 14.97 -8.23 7.83
CA PRO A 305 14.71 -9.24 8.85
C PRO A 305 13.52 -8.95 9.77
N ARG A 306 13.09 -7.68 9.87
CA ARG A 306 11.93 -7.28 10.70
C ARG A 306 10.58 -7.64 10.08
N VAL A 307 10.54 -7.91 8.77
CA VAL A 307 9.31 -8.14 8.02
C VAL A 307 9.37 -9.38 7.13
N GLU A 308 10.55 -9.96 6.89
CA GLU A 308 10.74 -11.06 5.92
C GLU A 308 9.85 -12.27 6.22
N ASP A 309 9.63 -12.61 7.49
CA ASP A 309 8.80 -13.77 7.89
C ASP A 309 7.33 -13.60 7.50
N ARG A 310 6.84 -12.35 7.39
CA ARG A 310 5.46 -12.07 6.98
C ARG A 310 5.23 -12.22 5.48
N PHE A 311 6.32 -12.21 4.71
CA PHE A 311 6.33 -12.26 3.25
C PHE A 311 7.24 -13.40 2.78
N SER A 312 7.13 -14.54 3.45
CA SER A 312 7.83 -15.78 3.11
C SER A 312 6.92 -16.99 3.33
N LEU A 313 7.19 -18.07 2.62
CA LEU A 313 6.47 -19.33 2.73
C LEU A 313 7.45 -20.49 2.70
N ALA A 314 7.44 -21.35 3.73
CA ALA A 314 8.19 -22.58 3.72
C ALA A 314 7.54 -23.60 2.78
N LEU A 315 8.36 -24.29 1.98
CA LEU A 315 7.95 -25.30 1.00
C LEU A 315 8.59 -26.65 1.36
N PRO A 316 8.02 -27.43 2.29
CA PRO A 316 8.64 -28.64 2.83
C PRO A 316 8.82 -29.73 1.77
N ASP A 317 7.95 -29.78 0.76
CA ASP A 317 7.96 -30.82 -0.28
C ASP A 317 8.82 -30.46 -1.49
N VAL A 318 9.41 -29.26 -1.50
CA VAL A 318 10.27 -28.78 -2.60
C VAL A 318 11.73 -29.08 -2.28
N LYS A 319 12.40 -29.74 -3.21
CA LYS A 319 13.86 -29.96 -3.14
C LYS A 319 14.59 -28.85 -3.87
N CYS A 320 15.56 -28.27 -3.21
CA CYS A 320 16.46 -27.27 -3.78
C CYS A 320 17.58 -27.96 -4.55
N GLU A 321 17.58 -27.82 -5.87
CA GLU A 321 18.75 -28.18 -6.67
C GLU A 321 19.74 -26.99 -6.65
N PRO A 322 21.04 -27.24 -6.37
CA PRO A 322 22.04 -26.20 -6.43
C PRO A 322 22.15 -25.65 -7.86
N LEU A 323 22.36 -24.33 -7.98
CA LEU A 323 22.67 -23.75 -9.27
C LEU A 323 23.98 -24.37 -9.83
N PRO A 324 24.03 -24.62 -11.14
CA PRO A 324 25.27 -25.01 -11.75
C PRO A 324 26.35 -23.94 -11.48
N PRO A 325 27.63 -24.33 -11.26
CA PRO A 325 28.68 -23.35 -11.06
C PRO A 325 28.69 -22.40 -12.27
N SER A 326 28.71 -21.09 -11.97
CA SER A 326 28.82 -20.08 -13.01
C SER A 326 30.05 -20.37 -13.85
N SER A 327 29.86 -20.59 -15.14
CA SER A 327 31.00 -20.65 -16.08
C SER A 327 31.82 -19.36 -15.95
N PRO A 328 33.14 -19.43 -15.90
CA PRO A 328 34.02 -18.29 -15.71
C PRO A 328 33.90 -17.24 -16.80
#